data_4e677901fa011af68f7ee582bf48ec9e
#
_entry.id   4e677901fa011af68f7ee582bf48ec9e
#
_cell.length_a   1.000
_cell.length_b   1.000
_cell.length_c   1.000
_cell.angle_alpha   90.00
_cell.angle_beta   90.00
_cell.angle_gamma   90.00
#
_symmetry.space_group_name_H-M   'P 1'
#
loop_
_entity.id
_entity.type
_entity.pdbx_description
1 polymer ?
#
loop_
_entity_poly.entity_id
_entity_poly.type
_entity_poly.pdbx_seq_one_letter_code
_entity_poly.pdbx_strand_id
1 'polypeptide(L)'
;MSNAFIKVENLSFSYESDSEAHTIPAVKDVSFEINEGEYIAVLGHNGSGKSTLAKLLNFILEPTSGKIFVDGKEITSEDIVDDDIYDLRRKIGMVFQNPDNQIVATIVEEDVAFGPENLGLHPSEIRQRVDEALKIVGMTEYIKHEPHRLSGGQKQRIAIAGVIAMRPRCIIFDESTAMLDPIGRREVISTMQKLNKEENLTVINITHYMDEAAMADRIIVLNGGSLIIDGTPEEVFSNQDKLTEIGLDVPQSVALANKLKAAGIKLEGKTLTPDSCAEAIYKALIARGTQS
;
A
#
# COMPACT_ATOMS: atom_id res chain seq x y z
N MET A 1 -5.41 -17.52 -19.63
CA MET A 1 -6.29 -16.72 -18.76
C MET A 1 -5.37 -16.15 -17.71
N SER A 2 -5.37 -14.83 -17.52
CA SER A 2 -4.59 -14.18 -16.46
C SER A 2 -5.03 -14.79 -15.12
N ASN A 3 -4.07 -15.18 -14.28
CA ASN A 3 -4.33 -15.74 -12.96
C ASN A 3 -4.19 -14.63 -11.90
N ALA A 4 -4.66 -13.43 -12.24
CA ALA A 4 -4.61 -12.28 -11.37
C ALA A 4 -5.43 -12.53 -10.10
N PHE A 5 -4.88 -12.17 -8.93
CA PHE A 5 -5.58 -12.23 -7.66
C PHE A 5 -6.68 -11.16 -7.57
N ILE A 6 -6.37 -9.93 -8.00
CA ILE A 6 -7.33 -8.85 -8.15
C ILE A 6 -7.32 -8.39 -9.60
N LYS A 7 -8.50 -8.24 -10.21
CA LYS A 7 -8.66 -7.66 -11.54
C LYS A 7 -9.73 -6.58 -11.50
N VAL A 8 -9.42 -5.44 -12.06
CA VAL A 8 -10.29 -4.26 -12.15
C VAL A 8 -10.52 -3.93 -13.61
N GLU A 9 -11.79 -3.78 -14.02
CA GLU A 9 -12.18 -3.49 -15.39
C GLU A 9 -13.11 -2.27 -15.44
N ASN A 10 -12.67 -1.20 -16.10
CA ASN A 10 -13.41 0.03 -16.39
C ASN A 10 -14.09 0.64 -15.15
N LEU A 11 -13.42 0.55 -13.99
CA LEU A 11 -13.96 0.93 -12.68
C LEU A 11 -14.15 2.44 -12.61
N SER A 12 -15.36 2.87 -12.23
CA SER A 12 -15.68 4.28 -11.99
C SER A 12 -16.48 4.46 -10.71
N PHE A 13 -16.24 5.58 -10.04
CA PHE A 13 -16.97 5.97 -8.83
C PHE A 13 -17.08 7.48 -8.72
N SER A 14 -18.25 7.94 -8.32
CA SER A 14 -18.53 9.35 -8.03
C SER A 14 -19.22 9.50 -6.67
N TYR A 15 -18.78 10.47 -5.88
CA TYR A 15 -19.49 10.87 -4.66
C TYR A 15 -20.74 11.69 -5.01
N GLU A 16 -21.83 11.44 -4.32
CA GLU A 16 -23.02 12.33 -4.37
C GLU A 16 -22.69 13.65 -3.69
N SER A 17 -23.08 14.75 -4.30
CA SER A 17 -22.98 16.09 -3.70
C SER A 17 -24.29 16.46 -3.04
N ASP A 18 -24.26 17.15 -1.90
CA ASP A 18 -25.44 17.66 -1.20
C ASP A 18 -26.31 18.62 -2.03
N SER A 19 -25.80 19.12 -3.15
CA SER A 19 -26.57 19.87 -4.13
C SER A 19 -27.05 18.94 -5.24
N GLU A 20 -28.36 18.78 -5.40
CA GLU A 20 -29.07 17.83 -6.28
C GLU A 20 -28.62 17.74 -7.76
N ALA A 21 -27.53 18.37 -8.19
CA ALA A 21 -27.13 18.48 -9.59
C ALA A 21 -25.70 18.05 -9.90
N HIS A 22 -24.84 17.75 -8.93
CA HIS A 22 -23.44 17.49 -9.25
C HIS A 22 -22.87 16.27 -8.51
N THR A 23 -22.45 15.25 -9.27
CA THR A 23 -21.60 14.17 -8.77
C THR A 23 -20.13 14.57 -8.91
N ILE A 24 -19.30 14.24 -7.93
CA ILE A 24 -17.85 14.47 -7.97
C ILE A 24 -17.17 13.17 -8.35
N PRO A 25 -16.69 13.02 -9.60
CA PRO A 25 -16.02 11.80 -10.03
C PRO A 25 -14.67 11.67 -9.33
N ALA A 26 -14.50 10.56 -8.61
CA ALA A 26 -13.28 10.26 -7.84
C ALA A 26 -12.42 9.15 -8.47
N VAL A 27 -13.03 8.20 -9.18
CA VAL A 27 -12.36 7.17 -9.98
C VAL A 27 -13.04 7.14 -11.35
N LYS A 28 -12.24 7.07 -12.44
CA LYS A 28 -12.71 7.23 -13.82
C LYS A 28 -12.07 6.19 -14.71
N ASP A 29 -12.83 5.18 -15.13
CA ASP A 29 -12.45 4.19 -16.12
C ASP A 29 -11.08 3.54 -15.86
N VAL A 30 -10.88 3.10 -14.61
CA VAL A 30 -9.62 2.51 -14.16
C VAL A 30 -9.63 1.01 -14.40
N SER A 31 -8.59 0.49 -15.07
CA SER A 31 -8.42 -0.95 -15.34
C SER A 31 -6.98 -1.35 -15.02
N PHE A 32 -6.80 -2.41 -14.23
CA PHE A 32 -5.50 -3.03 -13.93
C PHE A 32 -5.70 -4.43 -13.33
N GLU A 33 -4.61 -5.17 -13.22
CA GLU A 33 -4.57 -6.49 -12.59
C GLU A 33 -3.47 -6.53 -11.54
N ILE A 34 -3.66 -7.28 -10.47
CA ILE A 34 -2.69 -7.50 -9.38
C ILE A 34 -2.49 -8.99 -9.21
N ASN A 35 -1.24 -9.45 -9.23
CA ASN A 35 -0.91 -10.84 -8.98
C ASN A 35 -0.74 -11.11 -7.48
N GLU A 36 -0.93 -12.36 -7.07
CA GLU A 36 -0.68 -12.75 -5.69
C GLU A 36 0.79 -12.61 -5.33
N GLY A 37 1.09 -12.10 -4.13
CA GLY A 37 2.45 -11.84 -3.66
C GLY A 37 3.11 -10.59 -4.26
N GLU A 38 2.43 -9.83 -5.11
CA GLU A 38 2.97 -8.59 -5.70
C GLU A 38 2.96 -7.45 -4.66
N TYR A 39 4.02 -6.64 -4.61
CA TYR A 39 4.05 -5.40 -3.84
C TYR A 39 3.83 -4.21 -4.79
N ILE A 40 2.65 -3.60 -4.70
CA ILE A 40 2.26 -2.47 -5.54
C ILE A 40 2.23 -1.18 -4.72
N ALA A 41 2.81 -0.11 -5.26
CA ALA A 41 2.59 1.25 -4.76
C ALA A 41 1.56 1.97 -5.64
N VAL A 42 0.61 2.66 -5.00
CA VAL A 42 -0.34 3.56 -5.68
C VAL A 42 0.04 5.00 -5.35
N LEU A 43 0.53 5.71 -6.35
CA LEU A 43 0.95 7.12 -6.27
C LEU A 43 -0.10 8.06 -6.83
N GLY A 44 -0.08 9.31 -6.36
CA GLY A 44 -0.89 10.42 -6.86
C GLY A 44 -0.95 11.55 -5.84
N HIS A 45 -1.28 12.75 -6.27
CA HIS A 45 -1.49 13.88 -5.36
C HIS A 45 -2.77 13.71 -4.50
N ASN A 46 -2.96 14.58 -3.50
CA ASN A 46 -4.18 14.56 -2.69
C ASN A 46 -5.41 14.83 -3.57
N GLY A 47 -6.44 14.00 -3.41
CA GLY A 47 -7.65 14.07 -4.23
C GLY A 47 -7.54 13.35 -5.59
N SER A 48 -6.47 12.61 -5.89
CA SER A 48 -6.33 11.85 -7.15
C SER A 48 -7.17 10.56 -7.21
N GLY A 49 -7.86 10.18 -6.13
CA GLY A 49 -8.73 8.99 -6.09
C GLY A 49 -8.14 7.76 -5.40
N LYS A 50 -6.92 7.81 -4.85
CA LYS A 50 -6.22 6.67 -4.24
C LYS A 50 -6.99 5.99 -3.11
N SER A 51 -7.39 6.76 -2.09
CA SER A 51 -8.15 6.22 -0.94
C SER A 51 -9.55 5.78 -1.34
N THR A 52 -10.13 6.38 -2.38
CA THR A 52 -11.40 5.93 -2.96
C THR A 52 -11.21 4.59 -3.64
N LEU A 53 -10.14 4.42 -4.42
CA LEU A 53 -9.80 3.12 -5.04
C LEU A 53 -9.57 2.04 -3.97
N ALA A 54 -8.85 2.34 -2.88
CA ALA A 54 -8.66 1.42 -1.76
C ALA A 54 -9.99 0.92 -1.17
N LYS A 55 -10.92 1.85 -0.94
CA LYS A 55 -12.25 1.54 -0.39
C LYS A 55 -13.11 0.73 -1.35
N LEU A 56 -12.96 0.94 -2.65
CA LEU A 56 -13.63 0.14 -3.68
C LEU A 56 -13.08 -1.29 -3.71
N LEU A 57 -11.75 -1.47 -3.65
CA LEU A 57 -11.11 -2.79 -3.64
C LEU A 57 -11.46 -3.63 -2.40
N ASN A 58 -11.73 -3.00 -1.27
CA ASN A 58 -12.19 -3.66 -0.03
C ASN A 58 -13.72 -3.68 0.09
N PHE A 59 -14.44 -3.18 -0.92
CA PHE A 59 -15.91 -3.08 -0.96
C PHE A 59 -16.50 -2.32 0.26
N ILE A 60 -15.77 -1.28 0.73
CA ILE A 60 -16.31 -0.27 1.66
C ILE A 60 -17.21 0.72 0.90
N LEU A 61 -16.85 0.97 -0.38
CA LEU A 61 -17.65 1.72 -1.34
C LEU A 61 -18.03 0.80 -2.50
N GLU A 62 -19.26 0.94 -2.98
CA GLU A 62 -19.73 0.26 -4.18
C GLU A 62 -19.43 1.12 -5.41
N PRO A 63 -18.88 0.56 -6.50
CA PRO A 63 -18.59 1.32 -7.69
C PRO A 63 -19.87 1.79 -8.39
N THR A 64 -19.80 2.95 -9.05
CA THR A 64 -20.89 3.45 -9.90
C THR A 64 -20.99 2.65 -11.21
N SER A 65 -19.85 2.14 -11.71
CA SER A 65 -19.78 1.26 -12.87
C SER A 65 -18.44 0.53 -12.94
N GLY A 66 -18.34 -0.46 -13.81
CA GLY A 66 -17.16 -1.32 -13.99
C GLY A 66 -17.21 -2.55 -13.11
N LYS A 67 -16.14 -3.34 -13.12
CA LYS A 67 -16.09 -4.66 -12.49
C LYS A 67 -14.83 -4.84 -11.66
N ILE A 68 -14.98 -5.51 -10.51
CA ILE A 68 -13.88 -5.97 -9.68
C ILE A 68 -14.00 -7.48 -9.51
N PHE A 69 -12.90 -8.18 -9.80
CA PHE A 69 -12.78 -9.62 -9.58
C PHE A 69 -11.72 -9.87 -8.52
N VAL A 70 -12.01 -10.74 -7.57
CA VAL A 70 -11.06 -11.20 -6.57
C VAL A 70 -11.04 -12.71 -6.59
N ASP A 71 -9.86 -13.28 -6.79
CA ASP A 71 -9.67 -14.74 -6.87
C ASP A 71 -10.58 -15.37 -7.96
N GLY A 72 -10.72 -14.67 -9.09
CA GLY A 72 -11.56 -15.06 -10.22
C GLY A 72 -13.06 -14.85 -10.04
N LYS A 73 -13.54 -14.43 -8.86
CA LYS A 73 -14.96 -14.14 -8.60
C LYS A 73 -15.25 -12.66 -8.79
N GLU A 74 -16.27 -12.31 -9.58
CA GLU A 74 -16.80 -10.95 -9.69
C GLU A 74 -17.52 -10.56 -8.40
N ILE A 75 -17.06 -9.47 -7.74
CA ILE A 75 -17.63 -8.97 -6.47
C ILE A 75 -18.57 -7.77 -6.69
N THR A 76 -18.74 -7.35 -7.93
CA THR A 76 -19.59 -6.22 -8.34
C THR A 76 -20.84 -6.69 -9.10
N SER A 77 -21.09 -8.01 -9.15
CA SER A 77 -22.29 -8.54 -9.82
C SER A 77 -23.54 -8.32 -8.97
N GLU A 78 -24.70 -8.22 -9.62
CA GLU A 78 -26.00 -8.08 -8.95
C GLU A 78 -26.37 -9.29 -8.07
N ASP A 79 -25.73 -10.45 -8.29
CA ASP A 79 -25.96 -11.69 -7.54
C ASP A 79 -25.10 -11.80 -6.27
N ILE A 80 -24.28 -10.78 -5.95
CA ILE A 80 -23.41 -10.79 -4.76
C ILE A 80 -24.26 -10.71 -3.49
N VAL A 81 -23.93 -11.57 -2.53
CA VAL A 81 -24.59 -11.62 -1.21
C VAL A 81 -23.63 -11.17 -0.12
N ASP A 82 -24.16 -10.83 1.06
CA ASP A 82 -23.35 -10.36 2.20
C ASP A 82 -22.22 -11.32 2.56
N ASP A 83 -22.44 -12.63 2.49
CA ASP A 83 -21.41 -13.64 2.75
C ASP A 83 -20.20 -13.52 1.80
N ASP A 84 -20.42 -13.13 0.56
CA ASP A 84 -19.35 -12.91 -0.43
C ASP A 84 -18.52 -11.69 -0.08
N ILE A 85 -19.16 -10.64 0.45
CA ILE A 85 -18.48 -9.43 0.92
C ILE A 85 -17.67 -9.73 2.18
N TYR A 86 -18.20 -10.55 3.09
CA TYR A 86 -17.45 -11.04 4.25
C TYR A 86 -16.23 -11.86 3.83
N ASP A 87 -16.37 -12.76 2.86
CA ASP A 87 -15.25 -13.54 2.32
C ASP A 87 -14.21 -12.67 1.61
N LEU A 88 -14.63 -11.61 0.91
CA LEU A 88 -13.74 -10.62 0.34
C LEU A 88 -12.92 -9.93 1.43
N ARG A 89 -13.57 -9.42 2.48
CA ARG A 89 -12.90 -8.71 3.59
C ARG A 89 -11.99 -9.60 4.42
N ARG A 90 -12.20 -10.91 4.40
CA ARG A 90 -11.26 -11.91 4.94
C ARG A 90 -10.00 -12.01 4.07
N LYS A 91 -10.15 -11.93 2.73
CA LYS A 91 -9.05 -12.05 1.78
C LYS A 91 -8.25 -10.75 1.65
N ILE A 92 -8.91 -9.60 1.75
CA ILE A 92 -8.30 -8.28 1.58
C ILE A 92 -8.50 -7.48 2.86
N GLY A 93 -7.42 -7.34 3.65
CA GLY A 93 -7.40 -6.47 4.82
C GLY A 93 -7.09 -5.02 4.45
N MET A 94 -7.44 -4.08 5.33
CA MET A 94 -7.13 -2.66 5.14
C MET A 94 -6.57 -2.05 6.41
N VAL A 95 -5.50 -1.26 6.26
CA VAL A 95 -4.87 -0.48 7.33
C VAL A 95 -5.05 0.99 6.99
N PHE A 96 -5.69 1.75 7.89
CA PHE A 96 -6.01 3.14 7.67
C PHE A 96 -4.87 4.09 8.05
N GLN A 97 -4.94 5.32 7.56
CA GLN A 97 -3.97 6.38 7.79
C GLN A 97 -3.77 6.69 9.29
N ASN A 98 -4.87 6.77 10.04
CA ASN A 98 -4.83 7.04 11.48
C ASN A 98 -5.14 5.76 12.28
N PRO A 99 -4.16 5.20 13.02
CA PRO A 99 -4.39 4.00 13.83
C PRO A 99 -5.40 4.21 14.97
N ASP A 100 -5.57 5.43 15.48
CA ASP A 100 -6.55 5.71 16.53
C ASP A 100 -8.00 5.51 16.06
N ASN A 101 -8.26 5.57 14.76
CA ASN A 101 -9.57 5.27 14.18
C ASN A 101 -9.79 3.76 13.97
N GLN A 102 -8.76 2.95 14.08
CA GLN A 102 -8.81 1.50 13.83
C GLN A 102 -8.75 0.69 15.11
N ILE A 103 -7.98 1.16 16.10
CA ILE A 103 -7.84 0.52 17.41
C ILE A 103 -9.11 0.74 18.23
N VAL A 104 -9.74 -0.36 18.66
CA VAL A 104 -11.05 -0.34 19.36
C VAL A 104 -10.99 -0.83 20.79
N ALA A 105 -9.96 -1.64 21.17
CA ALA A 105 -9.84 -2.19 22.50
C ALA A 105 -8.90 -1.39 23.41
N THR A 106 -9.02 -1.62 24.71
CA THR A 106 -8.21 -0.95 25.74
C THR A 106 -6.89 -1.65 26.02
N ILE A 107 -6.72 -2.89 25.55
CA ILE A 107 -5.52 -3.71 25.69
C ILE A 107 -5.11 -4.24 24.31
N VAL A 108 -3.82 -4.24 24.02
CA VAL A 108 -3.26 -4.64 22.72
C VAL A 108 -3.70 -6.04 22.29
N GLU A 109 -3.64 -7.05 23.16
CA GLU A 109 -4.04 -8.41 22.79
C GLU A 109 -5.53 -8.53 22.43
N GLU A 110 -6.39 -7.77 23.11
CA GLU A 110 -7.83 -7.73 22.83
C GLU A 110 -8.10 -7.07 21.48
N ASP A 111 -7.35 -6.01 21.16
CA ASP A 111 -7.47 -5.32 19.88
C ASP A 111 -7.06 -6.23 18.71
N VAL A 112 -5.93 -6.93 18.85
CA VAL A 112 -5.46 -7.87 17.82
C VAL A 112 -6.38 -9.10 17.71
N ALA A 113 -7.03 -9.52 18.82
CA ALA A 113 -7.98 -10.63 18.84
C ALA A 113 -9.33 -10.28 18.19
N PHE A 114 -9.69 -9.00 18.12
CA PHE A 114 -11.01 -8.54 17.66
C PHE A 114 -11.42 -9.09 16.29
N GLY A 115 -10.50 -9.05 15.30
CA GLY A 115 -10.75 -9.62 13.97
C GLY A 115 -10.99 -11.13 13.99
N PRO A 116 -10.07 -11.94 14.56
CA PRO A 116 -10.24 -13.38 14.74
C PRO A 116 -11.49 -13.78 15.52
N GLU A 117 -11.91 -13.02 16.55
CA GLU A 117 -13.15 -13.25 17.29
C GLU A 117 -14.38 -13.07 16.39
N ASN A 118 -14.42 -12.00 15.59
CA ASN A 118 -15.49 -11.77 14.63
C ASN A 118 -15.56 -12.84 13.53
N LEU A 119 -14.44 -13.53 13.26
CA LEU A 119 -14.43 -14.70 12.37
C LEU A 119 -15.00 -15.96 13.04
N GLY A 120 -15.35 -15.93 14.32
CA GLY A 120 -15.90 -17.07 15.07
C GLY A 120 -14.87 -18.18 15.32
N LEU A 121 -13.59 -17.87 15.40
CA LEU A 121 -12.52 -18.83 15.61
C LEU A 121 -12.52 -19.37 17.04
N HIS A 122 -11.97 -20.59 17.22
CA HIS A 122 -11.82 -21.16 18.55
C HIS A 122 -10.79 -20.36 19.38
N PRO A 123 -10.99 -20.17 20.72
CA PRO A 123 -10.10 -19.37 21.56
C PRO A 123 -8.61 -19.74 21.49
N SER A 124 -8.30 -21.03 21.36
CA SER A 124 -6.89 -21.47 21.21
C SER A 124 -6.27 -21.02 19.89
N GLU A 125 -7.04 -20.97 18.81
CA GLU A 125 -6.58 -20.47 17.53
C GLU A 125 -6.43 -18.95 17.54
N ILE A 126 -7.39 -18.23 18.17
CA ILE A 126 -7.29 -16.78 18.36
C ILE A 126 -6.00 -16.44 19.09
N ARG A 127 -5.70 -17.12 20.21
CA ARG A 127 -4.46 -16.89 20.97
C ARG A 127 -3.21 -17.09 20.10
N GLN A 128 -3.16 -18.20 19.36
CA GLN A 128 -2.04 -18.48 18.47
C GLN A 128 -1.86 -17.38 17.42
N ARG A 129 -2.95 -16.93 16.76
CA ARG A 129 -2.90 -15.88 15.73
C ARG A 129 -2.47 -14.53 16.28
N VAL A 130 -2.92 -14.18 17.49
CA VAL A 130 -2.50 -12.95 18.18
C VAL A 130 -1.00 -12.98 18.46
N ASP A 131 -0.47 -14.08 19.02
CA ASP A 131 0.94 -14.21 19.34
C ASP A 131 1.82 -14.16 18.08
N GLU A 132 1.41 -14.85 17.01
CA GLU A 132 2.08 -14.82 15.70
C GLU A 132 2.08 -13.41 15.09
N ALA A 133 0.92 -12.74 15.06
CA ALA A 133 0.79 -11.41 14.50
C ALA A 133 1.65 -10.38 15.25
N LEU A 134 1.62 -10.38 16.57
CA LEU A 134 2.45 -9.49 17.40
C LEU A 134 3.94 -9.75 17.22
N LYS A 135 4.34 -11.00 17.02
CA LYS A 135 5.73 -11.38 16.72
C LYS A 135 6.17 -10.85 15.36
N ILE A 136 5.33 -10.97 14.32
CA ILE A 136 5.64 -10.47 12.97
C ILE A 136 5.92 -8.97 12.98
N VAL A 137 5.09 -8.19 13.69
CA VAL A 137 5.24 -6.72 13.77
C VAL A 137 6.21 -6.26 14.87
N GLY A 138 6.85 -7.18 15.61
CA GLY A 138 7.81 -6.86 16.68
C GLY A 138 7.18 -6.16 17.90
N MET A 139 5.94 -6.53 18.25
CA MET A 139 5.19 -5.90 19.34
C MET A 139 4.83 -6.87 20.47
N THR A 140 5.50 -8.02 20.57
CA THR A 140 5.20 -9.06 21.59
C THR A 140 5.31 -8.54 23.03
N GLU A 141 6.27 -7.65 23.32
CA GLU A 141 6.46 -7.09 24.67
C GLU A 141 5.31 -6.18 25.09
N TYR A 142 4.54 -5.66 24.12
CA TYR A 142 3.44 -4.72 24.35
C TYR A 142 2.07 -5.39 24.49
N ILE A 143 1.99 -6.72 24.48
CA ILE A 143 0.75 -7.51 24.46
C ILE A 143 -0.27 -7.13 25.54
N LYS A 144 0.21 -6.76 26.75
CA LYS A 144 -0.62 -6.33 27.89
C LYS A 144 -0.69 -4.81 28.06
N HIS A 145 -0.14 -4.04 27.14
CA HIS A 145 -0.15 -2.59 27.22
C HIS A 145 -1.46 -2.00 26.75
N GLU A 146 -1.72 -0.79 27.18
CA GLU A 146 -2.83 0.03 26.72
C GLU A 146 -2.42 0.79 25.46
N PRO A 147 -3.14 0.67 24.32
CA PRO A 147 -2.74 1.31 23.06
C PRO A 147 -2.52 2.82 23.17
N HIS A 148 -3.28 3.53 24.01
CA HIS A 148 -3.13 4.98 24.16
C HIS A 148 -1.78 5.43 24.73
N ARG A 149 -1.00 4.52 25.33
CA ARG A 149 0.35 4.78 25.85
C ARG A 149 1.45 4.52 24.83
N LEU A 150 1.10 4.05 23.65
CA LEU A 150 2.04 3.70 22.60
C LEU A 150 2.33 4.91 21.70
N SER A 151 3.51 4.93 21.08
CA SER A 151 3.84 5.90 20.03
C SER A 151 2.98 5.65 18.77
N GLY A 152 2.87 6.65 17.88
CA GLY A 152 2.13 6.51 16.64
C GLY A 152 2.59 5.32 15.80
N GLY A 153 3.90 5.10 15.64
CA GLY A 153 4.45 3.95 14.93
C GLY A 153 4.16 2.61 15.60
N GLN A 154 4.14 2.57 16.94
CA GLN A 154 3.73 1.37 17.69
C GLN A 154 2.24 1.08 17.50
N LYS A 155 1.38 2.10 17.60
CA LYS A 155 -0.07 1.97 17.35
C LYS A 155 -0.32 1.45 15.92
N GLN A 156 0.38 1.99 14.93
CA GLN A 156 0.25 1.55 13.55
C GLN A 156 0.62 0.08 13.39
N ARG A 157 1.70 -0.38 14.04
CA ARG A 157 2.07 -1.80 14.03
C ARG A 157 1.04 -2.68 14.74
N ILE A 158 0.38 -2.20 15.79
CA ILE A 158 -0.74 -2.93 16.41
C ILE A 158 -1.93 -3.02 15.44
N ALA A 159 -2.31 -1.93 14.78
CA ALA A 159 -3.36 -1.94 13.76
C ALA A 159 -3.03 -2.94 12.62
N ILE A 160 -1.77 -3.00 12.18
CA ILE A 160 -1.29 -4.01 11.22
C ILE A 160 -1.42 -5.42 11.80
N ALA A 161 -1.05 -5.64 13.07
CA ALA A 161 -1.16 -6.96 13.72
C ALA A 161 -2.62 -7.44 13.75
N GLY A 162 -3.57 -6.55 14.06
CA GLY A 162 -5.01 -6.87 14.02
C GLY A 162 -5.49 -7.36 12.65
N VAL A 163 -4.96 -6.76 11.57
CA VAL A 163 -5.27 -7.19 10.20
C VAL A 163 -4.58 -8.52 9.88
N ILE A 164 -3.31 -8.69 10.22
CA ILE A 164 -2.54 -9.94 9.97
C ILE A 164 -3.17 -11.14 10.70
N ALA A 165 -3.68 -10.94 11.92
CA ALA A 165 -4.31 -12.00 12.72
C ALA A 165 -5.52 -12.65 12.01
N MET A 166 -6.16 -11.94 11.08
CA MET A 166 -7.21 -12.51 10.22
C MET A 166 -6.66 -13.39 9.10
N ARG A 167 -5.33 -13.38 8.85
CA ARG A 167 -4.63 -14.10 7.77
C ARG A 167 -5.16 -13.77 6.38
N PRO A 168 -5.17 -12.49 5.99
CA PRO A 168 -5.58 -12.08 4.65
C PRO A 168 -4.55 -12.52 3.60
N ARG A 169 -4.93 -12.55 2.32
CA ARG A 169 -4.02 -12.74 1.17
C ARG A 169 -3.48 -11.44 0.62
N CYS A 170 -4.14 -10.33 0.94
CA CYS A 170 -3.73 -8.98 0.54
C CYS A 170 -3.97 -7.99 1.69
N ILE A 171 -3.08 -7.02 1.86
CA ILE A 171 -3.31 -5.87 2.73
C ILE A 171 -3.15 -4.58 1.93
N ILE A 172 -4.17 -3.73 2.04
CA ILE A 172 -4.15 -2.35 1.52
C ILE A 172 -3.73 -1.42 2.65
N PHE A 173 -2.65 -0.68 2.46
CA PHE A 173 -2.17 0.35 3.37
C PHE A 173 -2.55 1.72 2.80
N ASP A 174 -3.54 2.39 3.40
CA ASP A 174 -3.99 3.71 2.93
C ASP A 174 -3.28 4.82 3.69
N GLU A 175 -2.19 5.34 3.11
CA GLU A 175 -1.32 6.39 3.68
C GLU A 175 -0.90 6.11 5.15
N SER A 176 -0.73 4.87 5.50
CA SER A 176 -0.53 4.39 6.88
C SER A 176 0.79 4.86 7.54
N THR A 177 1.66 5.53 6.80
CA THR A 177 2.93 6.11 7.28
C THR A 177 2.89 7.63 7.39
N ALA A 178 1.84 8.30 6.89
CA ALA A 178 1.80 9.75 6.73
C ALA A 178 1.85 10.53 8.05
N MET A 179 1.34 9.94 9.15
CA MET A 179 1.26 10.57 10.47
C MET A 179 2.41 10.15 11.41
N LEU A 180 3.41 9.41 10.89
CA LEU A 180 4.48 8.84 11.71
C LEU A 180 5.76 9.69 11.65
N ASP A 181 6.49 9.67 12.74
CA ASP A 181 7.86 10.18 12.79
C ASP A 181 8.80 9.33 11.89
N PRO A 182 10.00 9.81 11.55
CA PRO A 182 10.88 9.08 10.62
C PRO A 182 11.29 7.67 11.11
N ILE A 183 11.30 7.43 12.41
CA ILE A 183 11.64 6.11 12.97
C ILE A 183 10.44 5.17 12.80
N GLY A 184 9.27 5.56 13.29
CA GLY A 184 8.04 4.78 13.16
C GLY A 184 7.69 4.46 11.71
N ARG A 185 7.91 5.44 10.80
CA ARG A 185 7.73 5.24 9.36
C ARG A 185 8.63 4.12 8.82
N ARG A 186 9.93 4.13 9.13
CA ARG A 186 10.85 3.06 8.70
C ARG A 186 10.45 1.70 9.24
N GLU A 187 10.00 1.63 10.50
CA GLU A 187 9.55 0.39 11.12
C GLU A 187 8.30 -0.19 10.42
N VAL A 188 7.33 0.66 10.08
CA VAL A 188 6.12 0.24 9.35
C VAL A 188 6.47 -0.21 7.93
N ILE A 189 7.30 0.54 7.20
CA ILE A 189 7.77 0.15 5.85
C ILE A 189 8.51 -1.20 5.90
N SER A 190 9.41 -1.38 6.87
CA SER A 190 10.11 -2.65 7.07
C SER A 190 9.14 -3.81 7.34
N THR A 191 8.06 -3.54 8.09
CA THR A 191 7.00 -4.52 8.35
C THR A 191 6.26 -4.89 7.06
N MET A 192 5.89 -3.92 6.21
CA MET A 192 5.25 -4.18 4.90
C MET A 192 6.14 -5.04 4.01
N GLN A 193 7.44 -4.72 3.93
CA GLN A 193 8.41 -5.49 3.14
C GLN A 193 8.57 -6.93 3.65
N LYS A 194 8.61 -7.10 4.97
CA LYS A 194 8.68 -8.41 5.61
C LYS A 194 7.44 -9.25 5.29
N LEU A 195 6.25 -8.67 5.43
CA LEU A 195 4.98 -9.32 5.09
C LEU A 195 4.94 -9.79 3.64
N ASN A 196 5.40 -8.95 2.72
CA ASN A 196 5.45 -9.31 1.32
C ASN A 196 6.48 -10.43 1.04
N LYS A 197 7.73 -10.26 1.49
CA LYS A 197 8.85 -11.14 1.10
C LYS A 197 8.90 -12.45 1.88
N GLU A 198 8.57 -12.42 3.18
CA GLU A 198 8.70 -13.60 4.05
C GLU A 198 7.37 -14.37 4.17
N GLU A 199 6.23 -13.65 4.17
CA GLU A 199 4.90 -14.25 4.30
C GLU A 199 4.16 -14.37 2.94
N ASN A 200 4.80 -13.97 1.83
CA ASN A 200 4.24 -13.96 0.47
C ASN A 200 2.88 -13.24 0.36
N LEU A 201 2.69 -12.19 1.18
CA LEU A 201 1.46 -11.41 1.22
C LEU A 201 1.44 -10.40 0.09
N THR A 202 0.30 -10.27 -0.60
CA THR A 202 0.09 -9.17 -1.55
C THR A 202 -0.02 -7.86 -0.80
N VAL A 203 0.73 -6.83 -1.20
CA VAL A 203 0.75 -5.52 -0.57
C VAL A 203 0.34 -4.45 -1.56
N ILE A 204 -0.66 -3.65 -1.21
CA ILE A 204 -1.03 -2.43 -1.93
C ILE A 204 -0.74 -1.25 -1.00
N ASN A 205 0.35 -0.51 -1.28
CA ASN A 205 0.75 0.64 -0.49
C ASN A 205 0.35 1.94 -1.18
N ILE A 206 -0.69 2.59 -0.67
CA ILE A 206 -1.08 3.94 -1.10
C ILE A 206 -0.22 4.93 -0.35
N THR A 207 0.55 5.71 -1.09
CA THR A 207 1.47 6.69 -0.51
C THR A 207 1.65 7.90 -1.42
N HIS A 208 2.10 9.00 -0.84
CA HIS A 208 2.59 10.17 -1.56
C HIS A 208 4.12 10.32 -1.42
N TYR A 209 4.78 9.35 -0.80
CA TYR A 209 6.23 9.34 -0.63
C TYR A 209 6.91 8.50 -1.71
N MET A 210 7.72 9.17 -2.53
CA MET A 210 8.41 8.52 -3.66
C MET A 210 9.39 7.44 -3.23
N ASP A 211 10.05 7.63 -2.06
CA ASP A 211 11.00 6.65 -1.53
C ASP A 211 10.30 5.34 -1.09
N GLU A 212 9.05 5.40 -0.63
CA GLU A 212 8.25 4.21 -0.34
C GLU A 212 7.86 3.48 -1.62
N ALA A 213 7.39 4.24 -2.61
CA ALA A 213 7.00 3.67 -3.90
C ALA A 213 8.18 3.04 -4.65
N ALA A 214 9.40 3.58 -4.46
CA ALA A 214 10.61 3.02 -5.05
C ALA A 214 10.96 1.60 -4.54
N MET A 215 10.35 1.17 -3.45
CA MET A 215 10.54 -0.16 -2.85
C MET A 215 9.55 -1.22 -3.36
N ALA A 216 8.54 -0.81 -4.11
CA ALA A 216 7.54 -1.71 -4.69
C ALA A 216 8.06 -2.44 -5.93
N ASP A 217 7.40 -3.54 -6.30
CA ASP A 217 7.68 -4.25 -7.56
C ASP A 217 7.09 -3.48 -8.75
N ARG A 218 5.97 -2.77 -8.51
CA ARG A 218 5.22 -2.03 -9.52
C ARG A 218 4.56 -0.79 -8.92
N ILE A 219 4.42 0.25 -9.73
CA ILE A 219 3.79 1.51 -9.35
C ILE A 219 2.63 1.79 -10.30
N ILE A 220 1.47 2.09 -9.71
CA ILE A 220 0.30 2.63 -10.38
C ILE A 220 0.19 4.11 -10.03
N VAL A 221 0.13 4.99 -11.03
CA VAL A 221 0.00 6.44 -10.82
C VAL A 221 -1.40 6.90 -11.20
N LEU A 222 -2.11 7.48 -10.23
CA LEU A 222 -3.43 8.07 -10.42
C LEU A 222 -3.36 9.60 -10.49
N ASN A 223 -4.08 10.18 -11.45
CA ASN A 223 -4.26 11.61 -11.54
C ASN A 223 -5.72 11.95 -11.92
N GLY A 224 -6.38 12.80 -11.12
CA GLY A 224 -7.76 13.23 -11.38
C GLY A 224 -8.76 12.09 -11.52
N GLY A 225 -8.54 10.98 -10.81
CA GLY A 225 -9.36 9.77 -10.83
C GLY A 225 -9.00 8.74 -11.89
N SER A 226 -8.06 9.04 -12.80
CA SER A 226 -7.67 8.14 -13.88
C SER A 226 -6.28 7.55 -13.65
N LEU A 227 -6.06 6.32 -14.13
CA LEU A 227 -4.76 5.68 -14.17
C LEU A 227 -3.97 6.25 -15.37
N ILE A 228 -2.78 6.81 -15.11
CA ILE A 228 -1.98 7.48 -16.15
C ILE A 228 -0.64 6.81 -16.42
N ILE A 229 -0.08 6.09 -15.45
CA ILE A 229 1.14 5.29 -15.60
C ILE A 229 0.98 4.01 -14.79
N ASP A 230 1.44 2.90 -15.34
CA ASP A 230 1.51 1.60 -14.70
C ASP A 230 2.79 0.93 -15.18
N GLY A 231 3.70 0.61 -14.26
CA GLY A 231 5.01 0.05 -14.62
C GLY A 231 5.92 -0.16 -13.42
N THR A 232 7.13 -0.62 -13.68
CA THR A 232 8.18 -0.76 -12.66
C THR A 232 8.60 0.60 -12.10
N PRO A 233 9.17 0.66 -10.88
CA PRO A 233 9.68 1.92 -10.34
C PRO A 233 10.68 2.60 -11.27
N GLU A 234 11.55 1.85 -11.94
CA GLU A 234 12.49 2.38 -12.93
C GLU A 234 11.78 3.07 -14.10
N GLU A 235 10.75 2.43 -14.66
CA GLU A 235 9.97 2.98 -15.77
C GLU A 235 9.20 4.23 -15.37
N VAL A 236 8.54 4.19 -14.21
CA VAL A 236 7.75 5.32 -13.70
C VAL A 236 8.63 6.53 -13.42
N PHE A 237 9.71 6.35 -12.65
CA PHE A 237 10.59 7.46 -12.27
C PHE A 237 11.55 7.93 -13.39
N SER A 238 11.66 7.18 -14.49
CA SER A 238 12.32 7.68 -15.71
C SER A 238 11.51 8.78 -16.40
N ASN A 239 10.20 8.85 -16.17
CA ASN A 239 9.28 9.84 -16.73
C ASN A 239 9.14 11.10 -15.83
N GLN A 240 10.25 11.64 -15.33
CA GLN A 240 10.26 12.76 -14.38
C GLN A 240 9.41 13.94 -14.83
N ASP A 241 9.50 14.34 -16.11
CA ASP A 241 8.77 15.50 -16.64
C ASP A 241 7.25 15.28 -16.51
N LYS A 242 6.77 14.10 -16.91
CA LYS A 242 5.35 13.73 -16.80
C LYS A 242 4.85 13.68 -15.34
N LEU A 243 5.70 13.19 -14.42
CA LEU A 243 5.38 13.20 -12.99
C LEU A 243 5.29 14.62 -12.46
N THR A 244 6.23 15.49 -12.85
CA THR A 244 6.25 16.92 -12.45
C THR A 244 5.02 17.66 -12.95
N GLU A 245 4.57 17.42 -14.19
CA GLU A 245 3.36 18.03 -14.76
C GLU A 245 2.10 17.75 -13.93
N ILE A 246 2.04 16.60 -13.26
CA ILE A 246 0.92 16.21 -12.41
C ILE A 246 1.16 16.46 -10.91
N GLY A 247 2.22 17.23 -10.57
CA GLY A 247 2.53 17.62 -9.20
C GLY A 247 3.16 16.50 -8.36
N LEU A 248 3.75 15.48 -8.99
CA LEU A 248 4.56 14.46 -8.33
C LEU A 248 6.04 14.72 -8.60
N ASP A 249 6.90 14.21 -7.72
CA ASP A 249 8.34 14.27 -7.85
C ASP A 249 8.92 12.86 -8.08
N VAL A 250 10.23 12.74 -8.09
CA VAL A 250 10.96 11.48 -8.11
C VAL A 250 11.73 11.32 -6.80
N PRO A 251 12.16 10.11 -6.40
CA PRO A 251 13.05 9.92 -5.25
C PRO A 251 14.29 10.83 -5.34
N GLN A 252 14.76 11.34 -4.20
CA GLN A 252 15.94 12.24 -4.19
C GLN A 252 17.17 11.60 -4.82
N SER A 253 17.34 10.29 -4.66
CA SER A 253 18.40 9.49 -5.30
C SER A 253 18.30 9.53 -6.82
N VAL A 254 17.09 9.42 -7.39
CA VAL A 254 16.85 9.53 -8.84
C VAL A 254 17.10 10.95 -9.33
N ALA A 255 16.61 11.95 -8.61
CA ALA A 255 16.84 13.36 -8.95
C ALA A 255 18.36 13.70 -8.98
N LEU A 256 19.12 13.20 -7.99
CA LEU A 256 20.56 13.34 -7.96
C LEU A 256 21.24 12.64 -9.16
N ALA A 257 20.84 11.40 -9.42
CA ALA A 257 21.38 10.63 -10.54
C ALA A 257 21.11 11.33 -11.88
N ASN A 258 19.91 11.89 -12.07
CA ASN A 258 19.56 12.63 -13.29
C ASN A 258 20.42 13.90 -13.45
N LYS A 259 20.66 14.66 -12.36
CA LYS A 259 21.56 15.83 -12.38
C LYS A 259 23.01 15.45 -12.72
N LEU A 260 23.51 14.33 -12.16
CA LEU A 260 24.86 13.85 -12.45
C LEU A 260 24.98 13.38 -13.90
N LYS A 261 23.97 12.69 -14.44
CA LYS A 261 23.92 12.32 -15.86
C LYS A 261 23.93 13.55 -16.78
N ALA A 262 23.14 14.58 -16.46
CA ALA A 262 23.11 15.85 -17.19
C ALA A 262 24.47 16.59 -17.15
N ALA A 263 25.24 16.44 -16.05
CA ALA A 263 26.60 16.94 -15.93
C ALA A 263 27.66 16.06 -16.63
N GLY A 264 27.23 15.05 -17.41
CA GLY A 264 28.15 14.18 -18.17
C GLY A 264 28.80 13.04 -17.36
N ILE A 265 28.27 12.74 -16.17
CA ILE A 265 28.71 11.60 -15.36
C ILE A 265 27.89 10.38 -15.76
N LYS A 266 28.53 9.37 -16.32
CA LYS A 266 27.89 8.09 -16.61
C LYS A 266 27.74 7.30 -15.32
N LEU A 267 26.50 7.07 -14.88
CA LEU A 267 26.15 6.20 -13.77
C LEU A 267 25.69 4.86 -14.33
N GLU A 268 26.28 3.77 -13.85
CA GLU A 268 25.88 2.40 -14.18
C GLU A 268 25.20 1.77 -12.96
N GLY A 269 24.07 1.09 -13.18
CA GLY A 269 23.29 0.41 -12.15
C GLY A 269 22.02 1.16 -11.73
N LYS A 270 21.37 0.61 -10.71
CA LYS A 270 20.13 1.16 -10.15
C LYS A 270 20.41 2.42 -9.33
N THR A 271 19.47 3.36 -9.36
CA THR A 271 19.58 4.65 -8.64
C THR A 271 18.30 5.01 -7.88
N LEU A 272 17.41 4.02 -7.67
CA LEU A 272 16.11 4.22 -7.01
C LEU A 272 16.23 4.53 -5.52
N THR A 273 17.17 3.86 -4.83
CA THR A 273 17.40 4.06 -3.40
C THR A 273 18.70 4.82 -3.13
N PRO A 274 18.84 5.47 -1.96
CA PRO A 274 20.08 6.15 -1.58
C PRO A 274 21.31 5.23 -1.67
N ASP A 275 21.19 3.97 -1.20
CA ASP A 275 22.30 3.00 -1.21
C ASP A 275 22.68 2.62 -2.63
N SER A 276 21.71 2.27 -3.50
CA SER A 276 21.99 1.93 -4.89
C SER A 276 22.56 3.11 -5.69
N CYS A 277 22.09 4.32 -5.40
CA CYS A 277 22.63 5.55 -6.02
C CYS A 277 24.07 5.82 -5.56
N ALA A 278 24.37 5.68 -4.27
CA ALA A 278 25.71 5.83 -3.74
C ALA A 278 26.69 4.82 -4.34
N GLU A 279 26.26 3.56 -4.51
CA GLU A 279 27.08 2.53 -5.17
C GLU A 279 27.36 2.87 -6.64
N ALA A 280 26.36 3.33 -7.38
CA ALA A 280 26.50 3.77 -8.78
C ALA A 280 27.47 4.95 -8.91
N ILE A 281 27.36 5.94 -8.00
CA ILE A 281 28.29 7.09 -7.95
C ILE A 281 29.72 6.63 -7.63
N TYR A 282 29.87 5.76 -6.63
CA TYR A 282 31.19 5.24 -6.24
C TYR A 282 31.88 4.51 -7.39
N LYS A 283 31.17 3.64 -8.13
CA LYS A 283 31.67 2.97 -9.33
C LYS A 283 32.13 3.97 -10.40
N ALA A 284 31.34 5.00 -10.64
CA ALA A 284 31.67 6.04 -11.62
C ALA A 284 32.94 6.84 -11.23
N LEU A 285 33.15 7.12 -9.94
CA LEU A 285 34.34 7.81 -9.44
C LEU A 285 35.62 6.97 -9.60
N ILE A 286 35.55 5.66 -9.27
CA ILE A 286 36.69 4.75 -9.46
C ILE A 286 37.05 4.66 -10.95
N ALA A 287 36.06 4.49 -11.83
CA ALA A 287 36.30 4.41 -13.27
C ALA A 287 36.98 5.66 -13.85
N ARG A 288 36.71 6.84 -13.28
CA ARG A 288 37.40 8.10 -13.66
C ARG A 288 38.80 8.19 -13.09
N GLY A 289 39.03 7.76 -11.86
CA GLY A 289 40.34 7.77 -11.22
C GLY A 289 41.37 6.83 -11.83
N THR A 290 40.91 5.77 -12.52
CA THR A 290 41.77 4.84 -13.26
C THR A 290 42.12 5.27 -14.68
N GLN A 291 41.55 6.41 -15.16
CA GLN A 291 41.82 7.00 -16.47
C GLN A 291 42.70 8.28 -16.41
N SER A 292 43.11 8.68 -15.21
CA SER A 292 44.05 9.76 -14.95
C SER A 292 45.43 9.20 -14.59
#